data_02187a0a673bf0e78a45e6779e7fc905
#
_entry.id   02187a0a673bf0e78a45e6779e7fc905
#
_cell.length_a   1.000
_cell.length_b   1.000
_cell.length_c   1.000
_cell.angle_alpha   90.00
_cell.angle_beta   90.00
_cell.angle_gamma   90.00
#
_symmetry.space_group_name_H-M   'P 1'
#
loop_
_entity.id
_entity.type
_entity.pdbx_description
1 polymer ?
#
loop_
_entity_poly.entity_id
_entity_poly.type
_entity_poly.pdbx_seq_one_letter_code
_entity_poly.pdbx_strand_id
1 'polypeptide(L)'
;LGATDCQVVQGGVHFQGDTRLLYQSLMWSRLASRIMLPLGECRVYSDLDLYLGVQAIPWTEMFNPGATFAVHFSGLNDEIRNSQYGALKVKDAIVDSFTRKNLPRPNVDRESPDLRINVWLNKETAHISLDLSGEGLHLRGYRDGTGMAPIKENLAAAIVMRSGWVPGTPLLDPMCGSGTLL
;
A
#
# COMPACT_ATOMS: atom_id res chain seq x y z
N LEU A 1 -4.91 14.74 13.04
CA LEU A 1 -6.10 14.01 12.56
C LEU A 1 -6.75 13.13 13.64
N GLY A 2 -6.17 13.01 14.83
CA GLY A 2 -6.74 12.25 15.95
C GLY A 2 -6.35 10.78 16.00
N ALA A 3 -5.27 10.39 15.32
CA ALA A 3 -4.70 9.05 15.41
C ALA A 3 -4.18 8.76 16.82
N THR A 4 -4.36 7.51 17.27
CA THR A 4 -3.84 7.00 18.53
C THR A 4 -2.75 5.96 18.27
N ASP A 5 -1.99 5.61 19.31
CA ASP A 5 -0.94 4.58 19.26
C ASP A 5 0.03 4.72 18.07
N CYS A 6 0.46 5.95 17.82
CA CYS A 6 1.37 6.24 16.71
C CYS A 6 2.77 5.69 17.01
N GLN A 7 3.23 4.75 16.18
CA GLN A 7 4.56 4.15 16.27
C GLN A 7 5.33 4.40 14.97
N VAL A 8 6.48 5.05 15.08
CA VAL A 8 7.39 5.24 13.93
C VAL A 8 8.12 3.94 13.66
N VAL A 9 8.05 3.49 12.42
CA VAL A 9 8.76 2.30 11.92
C VAL A 9 9.60 2.66 10.71
N GLN A 10 10.46 1.75 10.28
CA GLN A 10 11.24 1.97 9.08
C GLN A 10 10.34 2.13 7.85
N GLY A 11 10.35 3.31 7.26
CA GLY A 11 9.58 3.63 6.05
C GLY A 11 8.12 4.03 6.29
N GLY A 12 7.68 4.19 7.55
CA GLY A 12 6.29 4.56 7.81
C GLY A 12 5.94 4.85 9.26
N VAL A 13 4.64 4.90 9.49
CA VAL A 13 4.05 5.08 10.82
C VAL A 13 2.87 4.14 10.95
N HIS A 14 2.87 3.30 11.99
CA HIS A 14 1.68 2.58 12.40
C HIS A 14 0.85 3.47 13.30
N PHE A 15 -0.46 3.45 13.14
CA PHE A 15 -1.40 4.18 13.97
C PHE A 15 -2.74 3.44 14.07
N GLN A 16 -3.51 3.77 15.08
CA GLN A 16 -4.86 3.26 15.28
C GLN A 16 -5.87 4.41 15.09
N GLY A 17 -7.05 4.04 14.62
CA GLY A 17 -8.15 4.98 14.44
C GLY A 17 -9.39 4.33 13.86
N ASP A 18 -10.45 5.12 13.79
CA ASP A 18 -11.72 4.72 13.20
C ASP A 18 -11.76 4.89 11.67
N THR A 19 -12.87 4.51 11.07
CA THR A 19 -13.10 4.66 9.63
C THR A 19 -13.03 6.13 9.18
N ARG A 20 -13.45 7.07 10.03
CA ARG A 20 -13.37 8.50 9.71
C ARG A 20 -11.92 8.95 9.59
N LEU A 21 -11.07 8.53 10.54
CA LEU A 21 -9.64 8.82 10.50
C LEU A 21 -8.98 8.20 9.25
N LEU A 22 -9.41 7.00 8.85
CA LEU A 22 -8.94 6.37 7.62
C LEU A 22 -9.20 7.26 6.40
N TYR A 23 -10.45 7.69 6.20
CA TYR A 23 -10.80 8.58 5.08
C TYR A 23 -10.09 9.93 5.17
N GLN A 24 -9.98 10.51 6.35
CA GLN A 24 -9.22 11.74 6.56
C GLN A 24 -7.75 11.56 6.19
N SER A 25 -7.15 10.44 6.55
CA SER A 25 -5.75 10.14 6.22
C SER A 25 -5.54 10.00 4.71
N LEU A 26 -6.46 9.33 4.01
CA LEU A 26 -6.42 9.20 2.55
C LEU A 26 -6.57 10.56 1.84
N MET A 27 -7.45 11.42 2.33
CA MET A 27 -7.74 12.72 1.71
C MET A 27 -6.68 13.78 2.04
N TRP A 28 -6.26 13.85 3.30
CA TRP A 28 -5.50 14.99 3.82
C TRP A 28 -4.01 14.73 4.02
N SER A 29 -3.57 13.46 4.04
CA SER A 29 -2.14 13.21 4.21
C SER A 29 -1.36 13.69 2.99
N ARG A 30 -0.41 14.60 3.21
CA ARG A 30 0.50 15.09 2.18
C ARG A 30 1.82 14.34 2.15
N LEU A 31 2.13 13.58 3.19
CA LEU A 31 3.40 12.90 3.37
C LEU A 31 3.34 11.42 3.01
N ALA A 32 2.20 10.77 3.25
CA ALA A 32 2.04 9.35 2.97
C ALA A 32 2.09 9.08 1.46
N SER A 33 2.82 8.05 1.08
CA SER A 33 2.77 7.50 -0.28
C SER A 33 1.61 6.53 -0.44
N ARG A 34 1.34 5.75 0.62
CA ARG A 34 0.27 4.75 0.68
C ARG A 34 -0.25 4.63 2.10
N ILE A 35 -1.49 4.19 2.22
CA ILE A 35 -2.13 3.81 3.48
C ILE A 35 -2.54 2.35 3.37
N MET A 36 -1.99 1.53 4.28
CA MET A 36 -2.16 0.10 4.30
C MET A 36 -3.04 -0.31 5.48
N LEU A 37 -4.02 -1.15 5.26
CA LEU A 37 -4.80 -1.80 6.31
C LEU A 37 -4.22 -3.20 6.55
N PRO A 38 -3.59 -3.48 7.69
CA PRO A 38 -3.11 -4.81 8.01
C PRO A 38 -4.26 -5.82 8.07
N LEU A 39 -4.10 -6.96 7.41
CA LEU A 39 -5.07 -8.05 7.40
C LEU A 39 -4.61 -9.24 8.23
N GLY A 40 -3.30 -9.43 8.34
CA GLY A 40 -2.70 -10.52 9.08
C GLY A 40 -1.21 -10.68 8.78
N GLU A 41 -0.60 -11.60 9.50
CA GLU A 41 0.78 -12.02 9.28
C GLU A 41 0.92 -13.52 9.46
N CYS A 42 1.90 -14.13 8.79
CA CYS A 42 2.20 -15.54 8.94
C CYS A 42 3.71 -15.81 8.85
N ARG A 43 4.16 -16.89 9.46
CA ARG A 43 5.52 -17.39 9.29
C ARG A 43 5.62 -18.16 7.97
N VAL A 44 6.75 -18.01 7.27
CA VAL A 44 6.98 -18.55 5.92
C VAL A 44 8.31 -19.31 5.94
N TYR A 45 8.26 -20.57 6.35
CA TYR A 45 9.37 -21.52 6.27
C TYR A 45 9.25 -22.42 5.03
N SER A 46 8.12 -22.33 4.33
CA SER A 46 7.86 -23.00 3.06
C SER A 46 6.85 -22.18 2.24
N ASP A 47 6.71 -22.50 0.97
CA ASP A 47 5.67 -21.92 0.12
C ASP A 47 4.26 -22.32 0.53
N LEU A 48 4.13 -23.50 1.18
CA LEU A 48 2.87 -23.97 1.76
C LEU A 48 2.47 -23.13 2.97
N ASP A 49 3.40 -22.70 3.80
CA ASP A 49 3.11 -21.83 4.95
C ASP A 49 2.55 -20.48 4.49
N LEU A 50 3.14 -19.90 3.45
CA LEU A 50 2.60 -18.68 2.83
C LEU A 50 1.17 -18.89 2.33
N TYR A 51 0.93 -19.99 1.62
CA TYR A 51 -0.39 -20.31 1.09
C TYR A 51 -1.43 -20.48 2.22
N LEU A 52 -1.12 -21.27 3.25
CA LEU A 52 -2.03 -21.52 4.37
C LEU A 52 -2.26 -20.27 5.22
N GLY A 53 -1.21 -19.49 5.47
CA GLY A 53 -1.31 -18.23 6.21
C GLY A 53 -2.20 -17.21 5.51
N VAL A 54 -2.05 -17.06 4.19
CA VAL A 54 -2.94 -16.20 3.40
C VAL A 54 -4.37 -16.73 3.38
N GLN A 55 -4.55 -18.05 3.27
CA GLN A 55 -5.86 -18.68 3.22
C GLN A 55 -6.64 -18.56 4.55
N ALA A 56 -5.94 -18.39 5.68
CA ALA A 56 -6.56 -18.17 6.98
C ALA A 56 -7.31 -16.83 7.10
N ILE A 57 -7.01 -15.87 6.21
CA ILE A 57 -7.71 -14.58 6.16
C ILE A 57 -9.11 -14.76 5.56
N PRO A 58 -10.17 -14.16 6.15
CA PRO A 58 -11.56 -14.38 5.73
C PRO A 58 -11.92 -13.60 4.45
N TRP A 59 -11.25 -13.88 3.34
CA TRP A 59 -11.37 -13.17 2.06
C TRP A 59 -12.81 -13.02 1.57
N THR A 60 -13.62 -14.07 1.75
CA THR A 60 -15.03 -14.09 1.30
C THR A 60 -15.96 -13.17 2.10
N GLU A 61 -15.49 -12.67 3.25
CA GLU A 61 -16.20 -11.66 4.05
C GLU A 61 -15.73 -10.24 3.71
N MET A 62 -14.56 -10.12 3.07
CA MET A 62 -13.93 -8.84 2.76
C MET A 62 -14.37 -8.28 1.40
N PHE A 63 -14.61 -9.13 0.41
CA PHE A 63 -15.05 -8.68 -0.91
C PHE A 63 -15.88 -9.73 -1.66
N ASN A 64 -16.68 -9.25 -2.60
CA ASN A 64 -17.53 -10.09 -3.43
C ASN A 64 -16.75 -10.75 -4.57
N PRO A 65 -17.16 -11.95 -5.03
CA PRO A 65 -16.51 -12.63 -6.17
C PRO A 65 -16.50 -11.84 -7.48
N GLY A 66 -17.39 -10.88 -7.63
CA GLY A 66 -17.46 -9.99 -8.80
C GLY A 66 -16.38 -8.89 -8.81
N ALA A 67 -15.75 -8.62 -7.66
CA ALA A 67 -14.67 -7.65 -7.57
C ALA A 67 -13.37 -8.23 -8.11
N THR A 68 -12.58 -7.38 -8.76
CA THR A 68 -11.25 -7.72 -9.25
C THR A 68 -10.18 -7.43 -8.20
N PHE A 69 -9.08 -8.16 -8.23
CA PHE A 69 -7.97 -7.89 -7.32
C PHE A 69 -6.60 -8.05 -8.00
N ALA A 70 -5.60 -7.40 -7.42
CA ALA A 70 -4.19 -7.61 -7.75
C ALA A 70 -3.39 -7.88 -6.49
N VAL A 71 -2.33 -8.67 -6.64
CA VAL A 71 -1.36 -8.95 -5.58
C VAL A 71 -0.03 -8.32 -5.93
N HIS A 72 0.46 -7.46 -5.04
CA HIS A 72 1.82 -6.97 -5.04
C HIS A 72 2.62 -7.70 -3.96
N PHE A 73 3.68 -8.39 -4.36
CA PHE A 73 4.53 -9.14 -3.44
C PHE A 73 5.95 -8.56 -3.46
N SER A 74 6.50 -8.28 -2.29
CA SER A 74 7.83 -7.74 -2.12
C SER A 74 8.59 -8.46 -1.00
N GLY A 75 9.90 -8.41 -1.07
CA GLY A 75 10.76 -9.18 -0.19
C GLY A 75 10.97 -10.60 -0.70
N LEU A 76 12.05 -11.22 -0.26
CA LEU A 76 12.47 -12.57 -0.63
C LEU A 76 13.06 -13.25 0.61
N ASN A 77 13.03 -14.57 0.62
CA ASN A 77 13.78 -15.40 1.57
C ASN A 77 14.33 -16.63 0.85
N ASP A 78 14.87 -17.58 1.58
CA ASP A 78 15.47 -18.78 0.99
C ASP A 78 14.44 -19.67 0.28
N GLU A 79 13.17 -19.61 0.68
CA GLU A 79 12.08 -20.39 0.11
C GLU A 79 11.38 -19.66 -1.04
N ILE A 80 11.05 -18.39 -0.83
CA ILE A 80 10.38 -17.54 -1.83
C ILE A 80 11.44 -16.65 -2.49
N ARG A 81 12.10 -17.18 -3.51
CA ARG A 81 13.20 -16.50 -4.23
C ARG A 81 12.75 -15.63 -5.39
N ASN A 82 11.46 -15.65 -5.70
CA ASN A 82 10.87 -14.89 -6.80
C ASN A 82 9.57 -14.25 -6.35
N SER A 83 9.49 -12.92 -6.45
CA SER A 83 8.31 -12.15 -6.04
C SER A 83 7.07 -12.48 -6.89
N GLN A 84 7.24 -12.82 -8.18
CA GLN A 84 6.11 -13.24 -9.03
C GLN A 84 5.56 -14.58 -8.57
N TYR A 85 6.43 -15.52 -8.19
CA TYR A 85 6.01 -16.78 -7.61
C TYR A 85 5.27 -16.59 -6.30
N GLY A 86 5.79 -15.74 -5.39
CA GLY A 86 5.11 -15.37 -4.16
C GLY A 86 3.73 -14.78 -4.42
N ALA A 87 3.63 -13.85 -5.37
CA ALA A 87 2.35 -13.26 -5.77
C ALA A 87 1.36 -14.29 -6.33
N LEU A 88 1.82 -15.28 -7.11
CA LEU A 88 0.97 -16.37 -7.61
C LEU A 88 0.46 -17.25 -6.48
N LYS A 89 1.30 -17.62 -5.50
CA LYS A 89 0.88 -18.41 -4.33
C LYS A 89 -0.18 -17.69 -3.50
N VAL A 90 0.01 -16.39 -3.25
CA VAL A 90 -0.97 -15.54 -2.57
C VAL A 90 -2.28 -15.49 -3.36
N LYS A 91 -2.21 -15.25 -4.67
CA LYS A 91 -3.38 -15.25 -5.56
C LYS A 91 -4.13 -16.59 -5.48
N ASP A 92 -3.42 -17.71 -5.57
CA ASP A 92 -4.03 -19.05 -5.53
C ASP A 92 -4.74 -19.29 -4.18
N ALA A 93 -4.11 -18.93 -3.05
CA ALA A 93 -4.71 -19.03 -1.73
C ALA A 93 -6.02 -18.24 -1.60
N ILE A 94 -6.05 -17.02 -2.15
CA ILE A 94 -7.24 -16.18 -2.15
C ILE A 94 -8.35 -16.82 -2.99
N VAL A 95 -8.05 -17.20 -4.22
CA VAL A 95 -9.01 -17.81 -5.14
C VAL A 95 -9.60 -19.09 -4.56
N ASP A 96 -8.75 -19.95 -3.99
CA ASP A 96 -9.17 -21.22 -3.41
C ASP A 96 -10.06 -21.03 -2.16
N SER A 97 -9.92 -19.90 -1.45
CA SER A 97 -10.83 -19.54 -0.34
C SER A 97 -12.27 -19.35 -0.82
N PHE A 98 -12.48 -18.80 -2.03
CA PHE A 98 -13.81 -18.72 -2.65
C PHE A 98 -14.30 -20.05 -3.17
N THR A 99 -13.45 -20.80 -3.85
CA THR A 99 -13.78 -22.11 -4.42
C THR A 99 -14.20 -23.10 -3.33
N ARG A 100 -13.53 -23.11 -2.19
CA ARG A 100 -13.88 -23.97 -1.04
C ARG A 100 -15.25 -23.68 -0.45
N LYS A 101 -15.73 -22.44 -0.57
CA LYS A 101 -17.08 -22.04 -0.15
C LYS A 101 -18.11 -22.15 -1.28
N ASN A 102 -17.77 -22.78 -2.40
CA ASN A 102 -18.60 -22.89 -3.61
C ASN A 102 -19.04 -21.52 -4.15
N LEU A 103 -18.21 -20.51 -3.98
CA LEU A 103 -18.43 -19.18 -4.54
C LEU A 103 -17.71 -19.04 -5.89
N PRO A 104 -18.20 -18.16 -6.79
CA PRO A 104 -17.52 -17.87 -8.03
C PRO A 104 -16.08 -17.41 -7.79
N ARG A 105 -15.18 -17.79 -8.69
CA ARG A 105 -13.77 -17.41 -8.63
C ARG A 105 -13.61 -15.92 -8.92
N PRO A 106 -12.99 -15.12 -8.03
CA PRO A 106 -12.71 -13.72 -8.32
C PRO A 106 -11.65 -13.57 -9.42
N ASN A 107 -11.77 -12.53 -10.23
CA ASN A 107 -10.85 -12.24 -11.31
C ASN A 107 -9.67 -11.39 -10.86
N VAL A 108 -8.54 -11.56 -11.55
CA VAL A 108 -7.35 -10.75 -11.36
C VAL A 108 -7.30 -9.67 -12.44
N ASP A 109 -7.19 -8.41 -12.01
CA ASP A 109 -6.87 -7.29 -12.88
C ASP A 109 -5.60 -6.60 -12.34
N ARG A 110 -4.56 -6.49 -13.16
CA ARG A 110 -3.28 -5.90 -12.76
C ARG A 110 -3.23 -4.39 -13.00
N GLU A 111 -4.03 -3.89 -13.91
CA GLU A 111 -4.02 -2.49 -14.31
C GLU A 111 -4.94 -1.66 -13.43
N SER A 112 -6.20 -2.07 -13.33
CA SER A 112 -7.23 -1.34 -12.59
C SER A 112 -8.04 -2.25 -11.65
N PRO A 113 -7.39 -2.89 -10.64
CA PRO A 113 -8.09 -3.76 -9.71
C PRO A 113 -8.95 -2.96 -8.73
N ASP A 114 -10.08 -3.54 -8.33
CA ASP A 114 -10.89 -2.99 -7.23
C ASP A 114 -10.16 -3.08 -5.89
N LEU A 115 -9.38 -4.15 -5.68
CA LEU A 115 -8.59 -4.35 -4.46
C LEU A 115 -7.11 -4.59 -4.77
N ARG A 116 -6.25 -3.88 -4.07
CA ARG A 116 -4.79 -4.07 -4.14
C ARG A 116 -4.31 -4.72 -2.85
N ILE A 117 -3.92 -5.98 -2.94
CA ILE A 117 -3.39 -6.75 -1.81
C ILE A 117 -1.87 -6.64 -1.86
N ASN A 118 -1.28 -6.18 -0.77
CA ASN A 118 0.15 -6.06 -0.63
C ASN A 118 0.67 -7.09 0.35
N VAL A 119 1.69 -7.83 -0.04
CA VAL A 119 2.40 -8.79 0.82
C VAL A 119 3.86 -8.40 0.88
N TRP A 120 4.33 -8.16 2.08
CA TRP A 120 5.73 -7.89 2.34
C TRP A 120 6.35 -9.03 3.16
N LEU A 121 7.25 -9.76 2.51
CA LEU A 121 8.01 -10.82 3.17
C LEU A 121 9.29 -10.24 3.75
N ASN A 122 9.37 -10.23 5.07
CA ASN A 122 10.54 -9.80 5.81
C ASN A 122 11.14 -11.00 6.55
N LYS A 123 12.27 -11.49 6.07
CA LYS A 123 12.89 -12.75 6.55
C LYS A 123 11.87 -13.89 6.45
N GLU A 124 11.38 -14.37 7.58
CA GLU A 124 10.45 -15.49 7.70
C GLU A 124 9.01 -15.04 7.99
N THR A 125 8.71 -13.75 7.96
CA THR A 125 7.38 -13.24 8.26
C THR A 125 6.81 -12.53 7.05
N ALA A 126 5.67 -12.99 6.56
CA ALA A 126 4.87 -12.30 5.56
C ALA A 126 3.82 -11.45 6.25
N HIS A 127 3.81 -10.16 5.94
CA HIS A 127 2.80 -9.20 6.38
C HIS A 127 1.84 -8.96 5.22
N ILE A 128 0.57 -9.25 5.43
CA ILE A 128 -0.49 -9.13 4.44
C ILE A 128 -1.33 -7.89 4.76
N SER A 129 -1.52 -7.02 3.79
CA SER A 129 -2.28 -5.79 3.96
C SER A 129 -3.10 -5.45 2.72
N LEU A 130 -4.17 -4.70 2.90
CA LEU A 130 -4.95 -4.08 1.84
C LEU A 130 -4.42 -2.66 1.61
N ASP A 131 -4.04 -2.34 0.38
CA ASP A 131 -3.68 -0.98 -0.01
C ASP A 131 -4.95 -0.18 -0.29
N LEU A 132 -5.21 0.79 0.56
CA LEU A 132 -6.41 1.62 0.50
C LEU A 132 -6.22 2.87 -0.37
N SER A 133 -5.01 3.08 -0.90
CA SER A 133 -4.67 4.31 -1.62
C SER A 133 -5.06 4.29 -3.09
N GLY A 134 -5.36 3.11 -3.64
CA GLY A 134 -5.54 2.91 -5.08
C GLY A 134 -4.24 3.20 -5.82
N GLU A 135 -4.13 4.37 -6.43
CA GLU A 135 -2.85 4.90 -6.90
C GLU A 135 -2.04 5.53 -5.76
N GLY A 136 -0.78 5.89 -6.04
CA GLY A 136 0.05 6.52 -5.00
C GLY A 136 -0.52 7.88 -4.59
N LEU A 137 -0.65 8.12 -3.27
CA LEU A 137 -1.21 9.37 -2.73
C LEU A 137 -0.41 10.63 -3.07
N HIS A 138 0.79 10.49 -3.59
CA HIS A 138 1.58 11.60 -4.13
C HIS A 138 1.07 12.09 -5.50
N LEU A 139 0.28 11.29 -6.21
CA LEU A 139 -0.33 11.68 -7.50
C LEU A 139 -1.61 12.48 -7.23
N ARG A 140 -1.48 13.77 -6.94
CA ARG A 140 -2.60 14.66 -6.58
C ARG A 140 -3.13 15.48 -7.77
N GLY A 141 -2.55 15.31 -8.95
CA GLY A 141 -3.05 15.91 -10.20
C GLY A 141 -2.83 17.41 -10.34
N TYR A 142 -2.02 18.05 -9.46
CA TYR A 142 -1.73 19.49 -9.58
C TYR A 142 -0.50 19.80 -10.44
N ARG A 143 0.22 18.77 -10.87
CA ARG A 143 1.41 18.96 -11.69
C ARG A 143 1.07 18.82 -13.16
N ASP A 144 1.29 19.90 -13.90
CA ASP A 144 1.25 19.92 -15.36
C ASP A 144 2.69 19.81 -15.89
N GLY A 145 2.98 18.74 -16.59
CA GLY A 145 4.25 18.54 -17.28
C GLY A 145 5.23 17.59 -16.58
N THR A 146 5.93 16.85 -17.41
CA THR A 146 6.89 15.82 -17.02
C THR A 146 8.32 16.31 -17.27
N GLY A 147 8.98 16.79 -16.22
CA GLY A 147 10.44 16.89 -16.23
C GLY A 147 11.10 15.50 -16.19
N MET A 148 12.38 15.42 -16.61
CA MET A 148 13.16 14.19 -16.47
C MET A 148 13.49 13.90 -15.01
N ALA A 149 12.78 13.13 -14.26
CA ALA A 149 12.96 12.78 -12.85
C ALA A 149 12.56 13.89 -11.84
N PRO A 150 11.27 14.28 -11.81
CA PRO A 150 10.78 15.25 -10.83
C PRO A 150 10.75 14.66 -9.40
N ILE A 151 10.89 15.53 -8.41
CA ILE A 151 10.67 15.15 -7.00
C ILE A 151 9.22 14.70 -6.83
N LYS A 152 8.98 13.64 -6.04
CA LYS A 152 7.62 13.22 -5.71
C LYS A 152 6.93 14.27 -4.84
N GLU A 153 5.65 14.52 -5.06
CA GLU A 153 4.88 15.57 -4.38
C GLU A 153 4.87 15.42 -2.85
N ASN A 154 4.82 14.20 -2.35
CA ASN A 154 4.89 13.94 -0.91
C ASN A 154 6.28 14.26 -0.32
N LEU A 155 7.34 14.05 -1.07
CA LEU A 155 8.69 14.44 -0.66
C LEU A 155 8.85 15.96 -0.71
N ALA A 156 8.33 16.62 -1.76
CA ALA A 156 8.29 18.07 -1.84
C ALA A 156 7.57 18.69 -0.64
N ALA A 157 6.39 18.18 -0.31
CA ALA A 157 5.64 18.60 0.88
C ALA A 157 6.44 18.41 2.18
N ALA A 158 7.16 17.29 2.31
CA ALA A 158 8.01 17.02 3.47
C ALA A 158 9.16 18.04 3.58
N ILE A 159 9.80 18.39 2.45
CA ILE A 159 10.88 19.38 2.39
C ILE A 159 10.37 20.74 2.84
N VAL A 160 9.24 21.22 2.28
CA VAL A 160 8.63 22.49 2.64
C VAL A 160 8.24 22.53 4.11
N MET A 161 7.59 21.49 4.63
CA MET A 161 7.26 21.40 6.06
C MET A 161 8.51 21.40 6.95
N ARG A 162 9.57 20.75 6.54
CA ARG A 162 10.82 20.67 7.31
C ARG A 162 11.66 21.94 7.24
N SER A 163 11.50 22.75 6.19
CA SER A 163 12.21 24.05 6.05
C SER A 163 11.76 25.09 7.06
N GLY A 164 10.61 24.90 7.72
CA GLY A 164 10.02 25.89 8.61
C GLY A 164 9.34 27.04 7.88
N TRP A 165 9.14 26.92 6.56
CA TRP A 165 8.40 27.94 5.82
C TRP A 165 6.97 28.11 6.34
N VAL A 166 6.53 29.35 6.40
CA VAL A 166 5.19 29.72 6.89
C VAL A 166 4.39 30.31 5.72
N PRO A 167 3.14 29.86 5.48
CA PRO A 167 2.27 30.43 4.43
C PRO A 167 2.16 31.95 4.55
N GLY A 168 2.26 32.63 3.38
CA GLY A 168 2.24 34.10 3.32
C GLY A 168 3.63 34.76 3.38
N THR A 169 4.69 34.01 3.63
CA THR A 169 6.07 34.49 3.50
C THR A 169 6.67 34.13 2.15
N PRO A 170 7.64 34.93 1.62
CA PRO A 170 8.30 34.58 0.35
C PRO A 170 9.01 33.22 0.44
N LEU A 171 8.88 32.42 -0.60
CA LEU A 171 9.64 31.19 -0.83
C LEU A 171 10.42 31.31 -2.13
N LEU A 172 11.72 31.03 -2.10
CA LEU A 172 12.57 31.02 -3.28
C LEU A 172 13.16 29.63 -3.46
N ASP A 173 12.90 29.03 -4.59
CA ASP A 173 13.55 27.79 -5.04
C ASP A 173 14.45 28.12 -6.25
N PRO A 174 15.79 28.26 -6.06
CA PRO A 174 16.70 28.62 -7.14
C PRO A 174 16.95 27.45 -8.11
N MET A 175 16.47 26.24 -7.81
CA MET A 175 16.63 25.05 -8.63
C MET A 175 15.26 24.42 -8.94
N CYS A 176 14.24 25.25 -9.13
CA CYS A 176 12.82 24.87 -9.13
C CYS A 176 12.43 23.75 -10.13
N GLY A 177 13.17 23.56 -11.22
CA GLY A 177 12.81 22.58 -12.23
C GLY A 177 11.38 22.78 -12.74
N SER A 178 10.51 21.78 -12.51
CA SER A 178 9.08 21.85 -12.83
C SER A 178 8.21 22.52 -11.75
N GLY A 179 8.80 23.17 -10.76
CA GLY A 179 8.08 23.89 -9.71
C GLY A 179 7.39 23.00 -8.66
N THR A 180 7.88 21.79 -8.42
CA THR A 180 7.20 20.84 -7.50
C THR A 180 7.17 21.34 -6.04
N LEU A 181 8.08 22.23 -5.62
CA LEU A 181 8.11 22.82 -4.27
C LEU A 181 7.22 24.08 -4.16
N LEU A 182 6.83 24.67 -5.28
CA LEU A 182 6.00 25.87 -5.37
C LEU A 182 4.53 25.53 -5.58
#